data_96bb6cdbeb5023819a0ac3aeadc65800
#
_entry.id   96bb6cdbeb5023819a0ac3aeadc65800
#
_cell.length_a   1.000
_cell.length_b   1.000
_cell.length_c   1.000
_cell.angle_alpha   90.00
_cell.angle_beta   90.00
_cell.angle_gamma   90.00
#
_symmetry.space_group_name_H-M   'P 1'
#
loop_
_entity.id
_entity.type
_entity.pdbx_description
1 polymer ?
#
loop_
_entity_poly.entity_id
_entity_poly.type
_entity_poly.pdbx_seq_one_letter_code
_entity_poly.pdbx_strand_id
1 'polypeptide(L)'
;MTSERALRMLSRRTAVGVAVVAPLAASACSASEMLDPVKAPPPSTPPAPANPDQSVIDATVAEILGADKGAPSAFVQLHRVHIEALAPTKGVTPAPATGRWQERQLALVTTLTAAAGRAADPQLITLLASAAAGQQQLLHGRGLV
;
A
#
# COMPACT_ATOMS: atom_id res chain seq x y z
N MET A 1 30.95 37.10 -22.22
CA MET A 1 31.85 35.94 -22.21
C MET A 1 31.41 35.01 -21.09
N THR A 2 30.84 33.90 -21.51
CA THR A 2 30.88 32.57 -20.90
C THR A 2 30.13 32.31 -19.60
N SER A 3 29.00 31.64 -19.74
CA SER A 3 28.66 30.50 -18.83
C SER A 3 27.57 29.62 -19.47
N GLU A 4 27.89 28.96 -20.55
CA GLU A 4 27.19 27.77 -21.03
C GLU A 4 27.85 26.52 -20.41
N ARG A 5 27.54 26.20 -19.18
CA ARG A 5 27.95 24.92 -18.57
C ARG A 5 27.05 24.54 -17.43
N ALA A 6 25.80 24.19 -17.67
CA ALA A 6 25.03 23.49 -16.67
C ALA A 6 23.75 22.80 -17.18
N LEU A 7 23.73 22.25 -18.36
CA LEU A 7 22.59 21.44 -18.82
C LEU A 7 23.05 20.13 -19.46
N ARG A 8 23.72 19.30 -18.67
CA ARG A 8 23.90 17.86 -18.91
C ARG A 8 23.78 17.07 -17.62
N MET A 9 22.62 17.02 -17.05
CA MET A 9 22.27 16.01 -16.05
C MET A 9 21.15 15.14 -16.63
N LEU A 10 21.55 14.17 -17.44
CA LEU A 10 21.31 12.75 -17.28
C LEU A 10 19.89 12.35 -16.86
N SER A 11 19.03 12.30 -17.89
CA SER A 11 17.88 11.40 -17.90
C SER A 11 18.39 9.94 -17.93
N ARG A 12 18.55 9.30 -16.81
CA ARG A 12 18.63 7.84 -16.69
C ARG A 12 17.23 7.32 -16.37
N ARG A 13 16.43 7.20 -17.42
CA ARG A 13 15.22 6.37 -17.39
C ARG A 13 15.68 4.92 -17.32
N THR A 14 15.72 4.37 -16.13
CA THR A 14 15.81 2.93 -15.95
C THR A 14 14.42 2.36 -16.25
N ALA A 15 14.24 1.85 -17.45
CA ALA A 15 13.06 1.07 -17.81
C ALA A 15 13.16 -0.27 -17.07
N VAL A 16 12.42 -0.42 -15.98
CA VAL A 16 12.19 -1.72 -15.35
C VAL A 16 11.15 -2.45 -16.19
N GLY A 17 11.61 -3.36 -17.03
CA GLY A 17 10.74 -4.26 -17.79
C GLY A 17 10.07 -5.25 -16.84
N VAL A 18 8.77 -5.10 -16.66
CA VAL A 18 7.93 -6.12 -16.01
C VAL A 18 7.68 -7.22 -17.06
N ALA A 19 8.37 -8.35 -16.91
CA ALA A 19 8.07 -9.56 -17.69
C ALA A 19 6.80 -10.19 -17.12
N VAL A 20 5.67 -10.00 -17.81
CA VAL A 20 4.43 -10.72 -17.54
C VAL A 20 4.58 -12.12 -18.15
N VAL A 21 4.81 -13.11 -17.31
CA VAL A 21 4.73 -14.53 -17.71
C VAL A 21 3.27 -14.94 -17.64
N ALA A 22 2.63 -15.03 -18.80
CA ALA A 22 1.29 -15.62 -18.93
C ALA A 22 1.39 -17.15 -18.96
N PRO A 23 0.68 -17.91 -18.10
CA PRO A 23 0.55 -19.35 -18.26
C PRO A 23 -0.43 -19.64 -19.39
N LEU A 24 0.07 -20.26 -20.47
CA LEU A 24 -0.75 -20.85 -21.51
C LEU A 24 -1.48 -22.07 -20.93
N ALA A 25 -2.76 -21.93 -20.64
CA ALA A 25 -3.63 -23.03 -20.36
C ALA A 25 -3.96 -23.75 -21.69
N ALA A 26 -3.37 -24.93 -21.89
CA ALA A 26 -3.70 -25.83 -22.96
C ALA A 26 -5.12 -26.40 -22.73
N SER A 27 -6.08 -25.97 -23.53
CA SER A 27 -7.42 -26.56 -23.61
C SER A 27 -7.35 -27.83 -24.41
N ALA A 28 -7.35 -28.97 -23.74
CA ALA A 28 -7.63 -30.27 -24.36
C ALA A 28 -9.14 -30.48 -24.40
N CYS A 29 -9.76 -30.29 -25.56
CA CYS A 29 -11.10 -30.77 -25.84
C CYS A 29 -11.04 -32.28 -26.03
N SER A 30 -11.67 -33.04 -25.15
CA SER A 30 -12.07 -34.41 -25.40
C SER A 30 -13.56 -34.51 -25.22
N ALA A 31 -14.25 -34.70 -26.32
CA ALA A 31 -15.65 -35.10 -26.38
C ALA A 31 -15.76 -36.56 -25.87
N SER A 32 -16.55 -36.77 -24.85
CA SER A 32 -17.11 -38.08 -24.49
C SER A 32 -18.46 -37.89 -23.84
N GLU A 33 -19.40 -38.49 -24.51
CA GLU A 33 -20.84 -38.59 -24.32
C GLU A 33 -21.34 -38.99 -22.93
N MET A 34 -22.46 -38.42 -22.63
CA MET A 34 -23.64 -38.99 -21.94
C MET A 34 -23.38 -40.01 -20.83
N LEU A 35 -23.28 -39.53 -19.64
CA LEU A 35 -23.87 -40.10 -18.41
C LEU A 35 -23.95 -38.94 -17.44
N ASP A 36 -25.17 -38.60 -16.98
CA ASP A 36 -25.36 -37.60 -15.95
C ASP A 36 -24.53 -37.97 -14.70
N PRO A 37 -23.37 -37.34 -14.48
CA PRO A 37 -22.67 -37.52 -13.22
C PRO A 37 -23.34 -36.59 -12.24
N VAL A 38 -23.85 -37.13 -11.14
CA VAL A 38 -24.15 -36.39 -9.93
C VAL A 38 -23.05 -35.32 -9.75
N LYS A 39 -23.46 -34.06 -9.93
CA LYS A 39 -22.55 -32.90 -9.86
C LYS A 39 -21.95 -32.84 -8.45
N ALA A 40 -20.79 -33.48 -8.31
CA ALA A 40 -20.03 -33.37 -7.07
C ALA A 40 -19.83 -31.87 -6.76
N PRO A 41 -20.07 -31.40 -5.53
CA PRO A 41 -19.79 -30.03 -5.16
C PRO A 41 -18.33 -29.74 -5.49
N PRO A 42 -18.03 -28.54 -6.02
CA PRO A 42 -16.65 -28.17 -6.32
C PRO A 42 -15.80 -28.35 -5.06
N PRO A 43 -14.58 -28.89 -5.19
CA PRO A 43 -13.70 -29.04 -4.03
C PRO A 43 -13.55 -27.66 -3.37
N SER A 44 -13.91 -27.60 -2.10
CA SER A 44 -13.75 -26.38 -1.31
C SER A 44 -12.27 -26.04 -1.26
N THR A 45 -11.88 -24.96 -1.92
CA THR A 45 -10.52 -24.42 -1.84
C THR A 45 -10.22 -24.13 -0.37
N PRO A 46 -9.12 -24.68 0.19
CA PRO A 46 -8.74 -24.35 1.56
C PRO A 46 -8.65 -22.83 1.71
N PRO A 47 -9.12 -22.24 2.82
CA PRO A 47 -8.98 -20.81 3.04
C PRO A 47 -7.49 -20.42 2.95
N ALA A 48 -7.21 -19.34 2.25
CA ALA A 48 -5.85 -18.81 2.15
C ALA A 48 -5.28 -18.59 3.58
N PRO A 49 -4.00 -18.90 3.82
CA PRO A 49 -3.38 -18.64 5.11
C PRO A 49 -3.56 -17.17 5.50
N ALA A 50 -3.91 -16.92 6.76
CA ALA A 50 -4.09 -15.58 7.26
C ALA A 50 -2.77 -14.78 7.13
N ASN A 51 -2.84 -13.54 6.65
CA ASN A 51 -1.68 -12.65 6.59
C ASN A 51 -1.22 -12.33 8.04
N PRO A 52 0.00 -12.70 8.46
CA PRO A 52 0.47 -12.45 9.81
C PRO A 52 0.53 -10.96 10.15
N ASP A 53 0.69 -10.09 9.15
CA ASP A 53 0.78 -8.65 9.32
C ASP A 53 -0.57 -7.92 9.23
N GLN A 54 -1.69 -8.65 9.04
CA GLN A 54 -3.00 -8.02 8.83
C GLN A 54 -3.38 -7.07 9.98
N SER A 55 -3.08 -7.43 11.22
CA SER A 55 -3.34 -6.57 12.38
C SER A 55 -2.49 -5.28 12.37
N VAL A 56 -1.26 -5.34 11.89
CA VAL A 56 -0.38 -4.16 11.72
C VAL A 56 -0.93 -3.25 10.63
N ILE A 57 -1.38 -3.82 9.51
CA ILE A 57 -2.00 -3.11 8.39
C ILE A 57 -3.26 -2.38 8.88
N ASP A 58 -4.20 -3.10 9.48
CA ASP A 58 -5.50 -2.55 9.88
C ASP A 58 -5.35 -1.45 10.97
N ALA A 59 -4.46 -1.65 11.94
CA ALA A 59 -4.14 -0.64 12.95
C ALA A 59 -3.52 0.61 12.31
N THR A 60 -2.61 0.44 11.36
CA THR A 60 -1.97 1.56 10.65
C THR A 60 -2.99 2.35 9.83
N VAL A 61 -3.87 1.66 9.11
CA VAL A 61 -4.94 2.31 8.32
C VAL A 61 -5.92 3.07 9.23
N ALA A 62 -6.26 2.53 10.40
CA ALA A 62 -7.09 3.22 11.38
C ALA A 62 -6.47 4.58 11.80
N GLU A 63 -5.16 4.61 12.04
CA GLU A 63 -4.43 5.84 12.39
C GLU A 63 -4.37 6.84 11.22
N ILE A 64 -4.13 6.36 10.00
CA ILE A 64 -4.16 7.20 8.79
C ILE A 64 -5.52 7.87 8.64
N LEU A 65 -6.61 7.11 8.73
CA LEU A 65 -7.97 7.61 8.63
C LEU A 65 -8.31 8.61 9.75
N GLY A 66 -7.82 8.38 10.96
CA GLY A 66 -7.96 9.31 12.08
C GLY A 66 -7.20 10.62 11.85
N ALA A 67 -6.02 10.56 11.24
CA ALA A 67 -5.21 11.71 10.90
C ALA A 67 -5.81 12.59 9.80
N ASP A 68 -6.65 12.04 8.92
CA ASP A 68 -7.29 12.75 7.82
C ASP A 68 -8.30 13.81 8.26
N LYS A 69 -8.88 13.67 9.44
CA LYS A 69 -9.93 14.58 9.92
C LYS A 69 -9.45 16.02 10.00
N GLY A 70 -9.95 16.86 9.10
CA GLY A 70 -9.59 18.29 9.01
C GLY A 70 -8.18 18.55 8.44
N ALA A 71 -7.53 17.55 7.87
CA ALA A 71 -6.27 17.71 7.17
C ALA A 71 -6.47 18.35 5.78
N PRO A 72 -5.48 19.12 5.26
CA PRO A 72 -5.50 19.61 3.90
C PRO A 72 -5.56 18.48 2.87
N SER A 73 -6.16 18.73 1.71
CA SER A 73 -6.39 17.73 0.66
C SER A 73 -5.14 17.00 0.19
N ALA A 74 -3.97 17.66 0.21
CA ALA A 74 -2.70 17.05 -0.17
C ALA A 74 -2.32 15.86 0.74
N PHE A 75 -2.60 15.97 2.06
CA PHE A 75 -2.40 14.86 3.01
C PHE A 75 -3.40 13.74 2.76
N VAL A 76 -4.67 14.08 2.59
CA VAL A 76 -5.74 13.10 2.31
C VAL A 76 -5.46 12.32 1.03
N GLN A 77 -4.96 12.98 -0.03
CA GLN A 77 -4.58 12.31 -1.27
C GLN A 77 -3.39 11.36 -1.08
N LEU A 78 -2.34 11.79 -0.36
CA LEU A 78 -1.21 10.94 -0.04
C LEU A 78 -1.65 9.71 0.77
N HIS A 79 -2.49 9.91 1.77
CA HIS A 79 -3.02 8.84 2.62
C HIS A 79 -3.87 7.84 1.85
N ARG A 80 -4.67 8.30 0.89
CA ARG A 80 -5.44 7.40 0.01
C ARG A 80 -4.54 6.43 -0.74
N VAL A 81 -3.43 6.92 -1.30
CA VAL A 81 -2.45 6.06 -1.99
C VAL A 81 -1.84 5.04 -1.03
N HIS A 82 -1.50 5.45 0.20
CA HIS A 82 -0.97 4.54 1.21
C HIS A 82 -1.99 3.47 1.62
N ILE A 83 -3.24 3.86 1.87
CA ILE A 83 -4.32 2.93 2.24
C ILE A 83 -4.57 1.91 1.12
N GLU A 84 -4.60 2.37 -0.14
CA GLU A 84 -4.76 1.48 -1.28
C GLU A 84 -3.62 0.46 -1.38
N ALA A 85 -2.37 0.91 -1.19
CA ALA A 85 -1.19 0.04 -1.22
C ALA A 85 -1.15 -0.96 -0.04
N LEU A 86 -1.65 -0.58 1.13
CA LEU A 86 -1.71 -1.43 2.32
C LEU A 86 -2.77 -2.53 2.23
N ALA A 87 -3.77 -2.39 1.35
CA ALA A 87 -4.87 -3.35 1.16
C ALA A 87 -5.49 -3.85 2.48
N PRO A 88 -6.05 -2.94 3.32
CA PRO A 88 -6.59 -3.30 4.63
C PRO A 88 -7.84 -4.21 4.54
N THR A 89 -8.22 -4.79 5.66
CA THR A 89 -9.52 -5.45 5.80
C THR A 89 -10.64 -4.43 5.54
N LYS A 90 -11.72 -4.86 4.90
CA LYS A 90 -12.87 -3.99 4.67
C LYS A 90 -13.48 -3.52 5.99
N GLY A 91 -13.77 -2.22 6.08
CA GLY A 91 -14.48 -1.65 7.23
C GLY A 91 -13.59 -1.31 8.43
N VAL A 92 -12.30 -1.06 8.21
CA VAL A 92 -11.42 -0.53 9.26
C VAL A 92 -12.01 0.76 9.83
N THR A 93 -12.21 0.80 11.14
CA THR A 93 -12.73 1.98 11.84
C THR A 93 -11.60 2.99 12.08
N PRO A 94 -11.78 4.27 11.73
CA PRO A 94 -10.78 5.31 12.01
C PRO A 94 -10.45 5.41 13.49
N ALA A 95 -9.18 5.63 13.81
CA ALA A 95 -8.74 5.95 15.17
C ALA A 95 -9.35 7.29 15.63
N PRO A 96 -9.54 7.49 16.95
CA PRO A 96 -10.03 8.76 17.49
C PRO A 96 -9.13 9.93 17.09
N ALA A 97 -9.71 10.94 16.44
CA ALA A 97 -9.00 12.14 16.00
C ALA A 97 -8.87 13.13 17.16
N THR A 98 -7.84 13.03 17.98
CA THR A 98 -7.54 13.94 19.08
C THR A 98 -6.52 15.00 18.66
N GLY A 99 -6.58 16.19 19.26
CA GLY A 99 -5.66 17.29 18.96
C GLY A 99 -5.87 17.95 17.59
N ARG A 100 -4.97 18.85 17.24
CA ARG A 100 -4.99 19.56 15.95
C ARG A 100 -4.51 18.63 14.81
N TRP A 101 -4.96 18.91 13.60
CA TRP A 101 -4.57 18.07 12.44
C TRP A 101 -3.04 18.03 12.24
N GLN A 102 -2.31 19.13 12.49
CA GLN A 102 -0.85 19.16 12.36
C GLN A 102 -0.16 18.19 13.34
N GLU A 103 -0.64 18.14 14.57
CA GLU A 103 -0.12 17.24 15.61
C GLU A 103 -0.35 15.78 15.23
N ARG A 104 -1.52 15.47 14.66
CA ARG A 104 -1.81 14.12 14.16
C ARG A 104 -0.94 13.73 12.99
N GLN A 105 -0.66 14.66 12.07
CA GLN A 105 0.23 14.37 10.94
C GLN A 105 1.67 14.10 11.40
N LEU A 106 2.15 14.82 12.40
CA LEU A 106 3.46 14.56 13.02
C LEU A 106 3.50 13.22 13.75
N ALA A 107 2.48 12.90 14.52
CA ALA A 107 2.35 11.63 15.23
C ALA A 107 2.28 10.44 14.24
N LEU A 108 1.65 10.63 13.09
CA LEU A 108 1.52 9.59 12.07
C LEU A 108 2.89 9.13 11.53
N VAL A 109 3.88 10.01 11.39
CA VAL A 109 5.25 9.62 10.99
C VAL A 109 5.83 8.61 11.99
N THR A 110 5.68 8.88 13.28
CA THR A 110 6.13 7.98 14.34
C THR A 110 5.38 6.65 14.30
N THR A 111 4.07 6.70 14.09
CA THR A 111 3.21 5.50 13.99
C THR A 111 3.62 4.63 12.80
N LEU A 112 3.82 5.21 11.63
CA LEU A 112 4.27 4.48 10.42
C LEU A 112 5.64 3.84 10.62
N THR A 113 6.57 4.56 11.24
CA THR A 113 7.90 4.03 11.56
C THR A 113 7.83 2.86 12.55
N ALA A 114 7.02 3.01 13.59
CA ALA A 114 6.82 1.94 14.57
C ALA A 114 6.10 0.72 13.97
N ALA A 115 5.16 0.93 13.05
CA ALA A 115 4.49 -0.13 12.31
C ALA A 115 5.48 -0.91 11.43
N ALA A 116 6.39 -0.21 10.73
CA ALA A 116 7.46 -0.84 9.96
C ALA A 116 8.35 -1.75 10.84
N GLY A 117 8.64 -1.34 12.07
CA GLY A 117 9.41 -2.16 13.03
C GLY A 117 8.67 -3.38 13.57
N ARG A 118 7.35 -3.47 13.40
CA ARG A 118 6.53 -4.62 13.85
C ARG A 118 6.14 -5.57 12.72
N ALA A 119 6.24 -5.13 11.48
CA ALA A 119 5.91 -5.94 10.32
C ALA A 119 6.92 -7.08 10.12
N ALA A 120 6.44 -8.23 9.71
CA ALA A 120 7.26 -9.40 9.41
C ALA A 120 7.61 -9.46 7.91
N ASP A 121 6.72 -8.99 7.04
CA ASP A 121 6.93 -8.97 5.60
C ASP A 121 7.87 -7.82 5.19
N PRO A 122 9.01 -8.11 4.54
CA PRO A 122 9.96 -7.10 4.06
C PRO A 122 9.33 -6.08 3.09
N GLN A 123 8.34 -6.48 2.31
CA GLN A 123 7.64 -5.57 1.39
C GLN A 123 6.78 -4.58 2.18
N LEU A 124 6.08 -5.04 3.21
CA LEU A 124 5.31 -4.19 4.10
C LEU A 124 6.21 -3.24 4.87
N ILE A 125 7.35 -3.69 5.38
CA ILE A 125 8.36 -2.83 6.03
C ILE A 125 8.77 -1.69 5.11
N THR A 126 9.13 -2.02 3.86
CA THR A 126 9.54 -1.03 2.85
C THR A 126 8.42 -0.04 2.54
N LEU A 127 7.18 -0.52 2.39
CA LEU A 127 6.01 0.31 2.12
C LEU A 127 5.75 1.29 3.26
N LEU A 128 5.74 0.81 4.51
CA LEU A 128 5.52 1.64 5.70
C LEU A 128 6.63 2.69 5.90
N ALA A 129 7.89 2.30 5.69
CA ALA A 129 9.02 3.23 5.74
C ALA A 129 8.93 4.30 4.64
N SER A 130 8.53 3.92 3.42
CA SER A 130 8.32 4.85 2.31
C SER A 130 7.15 5.81 2.60
N ALA A 131 6.07 5.31 3.21
CA ALA A 131 4.93 6.12 3.62
C ALA A 131 5.33 7.15 4.69
N ALA A 132 6.13 6.74 5.69
CA ALA A 132 6.66 7.64 6.71
C ALA A 132 7.53 8.75 6.10
N ALA A 133 8.42 8.39 5.15
CA ALA A 133 9.28 9.35 4.46
C ALA A 133 8.48 10.34 3.61
N GLY A 134 7.48 9.86 2.85
CA GLY A 134 6.59 10.71 2.05
C GLY A 134 5.80 11.69 2.91
N GLN A 135 5.28 11.23 4.05
CA GLN A 135 4.60 12.05 5.03
C GLN A 135 5.52 13.14 5.60
N GLN A 136 6.75 12.78 5.96
CA GLN A 136 7.74 13.71 6.47
C GLN A 136 8.13 14.77 5.44
N GLN A 137 8.32 14.38 4.18
CA GLN A 137 8.59 15.32 3.08
C GLN A 137 7.45 16.33 2.89
N LEU A 138 6.20 15.87 2.95
CA LEU A 138 5.05 16.76 2.82
C LEU A 138 4.94 17.75 3.99
N LEU A 139 5.23 17.31 5.21
CA LEU A 139 5.30 18.17 6.40
C LEU A 139 6.39 19.22 6.25
N HIS A 140 7.60 18.81 5.83
CA HIS A 140 8.72 19.72 5.63
C HIS A 140 8.44 20.74 4.52
N GLY A 141 7.89 20.30 3.39
CA GLY A 141 7.51 21.19 2.29
C GLY A 141 6.43 22.21 2.67
N ARG A 142 5.74 22.02 3.79
CA ARG A 142 4.74 22.93 4.34
C ARG A 142 5.24 23.75 5.55
N GLY A 143 6.51 23.61 5.91
CA GLY A 143 7.10 24.33 7.06
C GLY A 143 6.51 23.91 8.41
N LEU A 144 6.07 22.65 8.55
CA LEU A 144 5.49 22.11 9.78
C LEU A 144 6.53 21.35 10.63
N VAL A 145 7.71 21.13 10.08
CA VAL A 145 8.91 20.56 10.72
C VAL A 145 10.15 21.24 10.19
#